data_d86387cbff1953aa1cc55e08cca7d90c
#
_entry.id   d86387cbff1953aa1cc55e08cca7d90c
#
_cell.length_a   1.000
_cell.length_b   1.000
_cell.length_c   1.000
_cell.angle_alpha   90.00
_cell.angle_beta   90.00
_cell.angle_gamma   90.00
#
_symmetry.space_group_name_H-M   'P 1'
#
loop_
_entity.id
_entity.type
_entity.pdbx_description
1 polymer ?
#
loop_
_entity_poly.entity_id
_entity_poly.type
_entity_poly.pdbx_seq_one_letter_code
_entity_poly.pdbx_strand_id
1 'polypeptide(L)'
;AKTAFFTKQIPNWEIPIFYFDFDLQYTGFVKAGITPLPKNLSIFHPENGSLHKDLKHVIEKISKTKSLVIIDSLNGFFNFLEGKQDLGRLINSFLMLLVSSAKHTESTIMVGILSKRNDEDKWILRNTGRHVLENEHFTKIQLTGSVSDMLAKVLNHNNIQ
;
A
#
# COMPACT_ATOMS: atom_id res chain seq x y z
N ALA A 1 -4.54 7.29 10.49
CA ALA A 1 -5.02 5.92 10.77
C ALA A 1 -4.25 4.86 9.96
N LYS A 2 -4.14 4.97 8.61
CA LYS A 2 -3.52 3.95 7.75
C LYS A 2 -2.04 3.69 8.09
N THR A 3 -1.19 4.72 8.16
CA THR A 3 0.24 4.58 8.52
C THR A 3 0.43 3.99 9.91
N ALA A 4 -0.38 4.43 10.89
CA ALA A 4 -0.36 3.86 12.23
C ALA A 4 -0.79 2.38 12.24
N PHE A 5 -1.72 1.98 11.38
CA PHE A 5 -2.07 0.57 11.20
C PHE A 5 -0.87 -0.23 10.69
N PHE A 6 -0.22 0.24 9.62
CA PHE A 6 0.98 -0.43 9.09
C PHE A 6 2.09 -0.51 10.13
N THR A 7 2.34 0.56 10.88
CA THR A 7 3.34 0.59 11.97
C THR A 7 3.08 -0.51 13.00
N LYS A 8 1.81 -0.76 13.35
CA LYS A 8 1.43 -1.83 14.28
C LYS A 8 1.52 -3.23 13.65
N GLN A 9 1.37 -3.36 12.33
CA GLN A 9 1.43 -4.65 11.65
C GLN A 9 2.86 -5.10 11.35
N ILE A 10 3.76 -4.19 11.02
CA ILE A 10 5.14 -4.49 10.61
C ILE A 10 5.86 -5.45 11.57
N PRO A 11 5.82 -5.28 12.91
CA PRO A 11 6.50 -6.19 13.84
C PRO A 11 6.01 -7.64 13.82
N ASN A 12 4.83 -7.89 13.26
CA ASN A 12 4.25 -9.24 13.19
C ASN A 12 4.79 -10.07 12.01
N TRP A 13 5.66 -9.48 11.18
CA TRP A 13 6.19 -10.11 9.97
C TRP A 13 7.70 -10.33 10.08
N GLU A 14 8.12 -11.58 9.95
CA GLU A 14 9.55 -11.97 9.96
C GLU A 14 10.16 -12.02 8.56
N ILE A 15 9.30 -11.93 7.50
CA ILE A 15 9.72 -11.93 6.11
C ILE A 15 10.19 -10.54 5.66
N PRO A 16 10.92 -10.43 4.51
CA PRO A 16 11.30 -9.14 3.94
C PRO A 16 10.08 -8.23 3.71
N ILE A 17 10.20 -6.97 4.08
CA ILE A 17 9.15 -5.95 3.94
C ILE A 17 9.68 -4.83 3.04
N PHE A 18 8.92 -4.50 2.00
CA PHE A 18 9.18 -3.40 1.08
C PHE A 18 8.09 -2.33 1.25
N TYR A 19 8.47 -1.18 1.77
CA TYR A 19 7.54 -0.10 2.13
C TYR A 19 7.73 1.10 1.21
N PHE A 20 6.74 1.39 0.37
CA PHE A 20 6.69 2.61 -0.43
C PHE A 20 5.99 3.71 0.37
N ASP A 21 6.76 4.66 0.90
CA ASP A 21 6.29 5.77 1.74
C ASP A 21 6.08 7.03 0.89
N PHE A 22 4.98 7.06 0.14
CA PHE A 22 4.64 8.19 -0.72
C PHE A 22 4.21 9.43 0.06
N ASP A 23 3.70 9.26 1.27
CA ASP A 23 3.23 10.35 2.13
C ASP A 23 4.30 10.81 3.14
N LEU A 24 5.47 10.17 3.16
CA LEU A 24 6.62 10.41 4.06
C LEU A 24 6.28 10.31 5.57
N GLN A 25 5.13 9.75 5.92
CA GLN A 25 4.67 9.68 7.30
C GLN A 25 5.40 8.62 8.11
N TYR A 26 5.60 7.42 7.54
CA TYR A 26 6.32 6.35 8.23
C TYR A 26 7.78 6.75 8.47
N THR A 27 8.42 7.33 7.48
CA THR A 27 9.78 7.88 7.60
C THR A 27 9.85 8.95 8.68
N GLY A 28 8.85 9.82 8.76
CA GLY A 28 8.74 10.81 9.85
C GLY A 28 8.68 10.15 11.22
N PHE A 29 7.92 9.06 11.37
CA PHE A 29 7.84 8.32 12.64
C PHE A 29 9.17 7.67 13.03
N VAL A 30 9.88 7.09 12.06
CA VAL A 30 11.22 6.50 12.29
C VAL A 30 12.22 7.60 12.69
N LYS A 31 12.28 8.71 11.96
CA LYS A 31 13.17 9.84 12.25
C LYS A 31 12.89 10.50 13.61
N ALA A 32 11.63 10.55 14.01
CA ALA A 32 11.22 11.09 15.31
C ALA A 32 11.42 10.09 16.47
N GLY A 33 11.89 8.87 16.22
CA GLY A 33 12.04 7.83 17.24
C GLY A 33 10.73 7.28 17.78
N ILE A 34 9.60 7.54 17.09
CA ILE A 34 8.27 7.03 17.48
C ILE A 34 8.15 5.53 17.21
N THR A 35 8.79 5.06 16.15
CA THR A 35 8.84 3.64 15.80
C THR A 35 10.26 3.21 15.43
N PRO A 36 10.70 2.01 15.82
CA PRO A 36 11.98 1.49 15.39
C PRO A 36 11.94 1.13 13.89
N LEU A 37 13.12 1.11 13.26
CA LEU A 37 13.29 0.57 11.92
C LEU A 37 13.68 -0.92 12.02
N PRO A 38 12.79 -1.86 11.68
CA PRO A 38 13.12 -3.29 11.68
C PRO A 38 14.19 -3.62 10.64
N LYS A 39 15.04 -4.63 10.95
CA LYS A 39 16.14 -5.04 10.05
C LYS A 39 15.65 -5.62 8.72
N ASN A 40 14.45 -6.20 8.70
CA ASN A 40 13.84 -6.80 7.51
C ASN A 40 13.01 -5.81 6.68
N LEU A 41 12.98 -4.52 7.06
CA LEU A 41 12.22 -3.48 6.39
C LEU A 41 13.11 -2.60 5.50
N SER A 42 12.77 -2.51 4.22
CA SER A 42 13.34 -1.56 3.26
C SER A 42 12.31 -0.48 2.93
N ILE A 43 12.65 0.79 3.18
CA ILE A 43 11.78 1.94 2.89
C ILE A 43 12.22 2.57 1.58
N PHE A 44 11.26 2.79 0.68
CA PHE A 44 11.45 3.49 -0.58
C PHE A 44 10.73 4.84 -0.52
N HIS A 45 11.50 5.89 -0.77
CA HIS A 45 10.99 7.25 -0.98
C HIS A 45 11.07 7.52 -2.46
N PRO A 46 9.97 7.46 -3.20
CA PRO A 46 10.02 7.72 -4.62
C PRO A 46 10.42 9.17 -4.87
N GLU A 47 11.59 9.34 -5.44
CA GLU A 47 12.04 10.61 -6.00
C GLU A 47 11.86 10.60 -7.52
N ASN A 48 11.81 11.77 -8.13
CA ASN A 48 11.72 11.88 -9.58
C ASN A 48 12.91 11.15 -10.25
N GLY A 49 12.59 10.03 -10.92
CA GLY A 49 13.55 9.20 -11.64
C GLY A 49 13.92 7.88 -10.94
N SER A 50 13.73 7.71 -9.63
CA SER A 50 14.07 6.45 -8.94
C SER A 50 12.92 5.43 -8.93
N LEU A 51 11.66 5.89 -9.00
CA LEU A 51 10.48 5.04 -8.87
C LEU A 51 10.51 3.78 -9.73
N HIS A 52 10.85 3.91 -11.02
CA HIS A 52 10.90 2.75 -11.93
C HIS A 52 11.92 1.71 -11.48
N LYS A 53 13.10 2.15 -11.03
CA LYS A 53 14.17 1.27 -10.53
C LYS A 53 13.73 0.57 -9.23
N ASP A 54 13.11 1.31 -8.32
CA ASP A 54 12.64 0.78 -7.04
C ASP A 54 11.51 -0.24 -7.24
N LEU A 55 10.56 0.07 -8.13
CA LEU A 55 9.48 -0.84 -8.50
C LEU A 55 10.01 -2.13 -9.13
N LYS A 56 10.92 -2.02 -10.10
CA LYS A 56 11.56 -3.17 -10.73
C LYS A 56 12.27 -4.04 -9.71
N HIS A 57 13.07 -3.43 -8.81
CA HIS A 57 13.77 -4.13 -7.75
C HIS A 57 12.81 -4.92 -6.85
N VAL A 58 11.72 -4.29 -6.40
CA VAL A 58 10.73 -4.96 -5.53
C VAL A 58 10.04 -6.10 -6.26
N ILE A 59 9.63 -5.91 -7.53
CA ILE A 59 9.01 -6.97 -8.34
C ILE A 59 9.95 -8.17 -8.49
N GLU A 60 11.24 -7.94 -8.79
CA GLU A 60 12.24 -9.00 -8.89
C GLU A 60 12.44 -9.75 -7.56
N LYS A 61 12.32 -9.07 -6.44
CA LYS A 61 12.45 -9.70 -5.10
C LYS A 61 11.21 -10.53 -4.75
N ILE A 62 10.02 -9.96 -4.88
CA ILE A 62 8.78 -10.66 -4.52
C ILE A 62 8.45 -11.84 -5.45
N SER A 63 8.99 -11.85 -6.67
CA SER A 63 8.85 -12.99 -7.58
C SER A 63 9.68 -14.21 -7.17
N LYS A 64 10.64 -14.04 -6.26
CA LYS A 64 11.58 -15.09 -5.82
C LYS A 64 11.45 -15.45 -4.34
N THR A 65 10.94 -14.54 -3.53
CA THR A 65 10.93 -14.70 -2.07
C THR A 65 9.63 -14.17 -1.50
N LYS A 66 8.98 -14.95 -0.64
CA LYS A 66 7.79 -14.53 0.10
C LYS A 66 8.10 -13.24 0.87
N SER A 67 7.31 -12.21 0.64
CA SER A 67 7.55 -10.87 1.15
C SER A 67 6.24 -10.15 1.45
N LEU A 68 6.33 -9.05 2.20
CA LEU A 68 5.26 -8.09 2.38
C LEU A 68 5.60 -6.82 1.60
N VAL A 69 4.69 -6.35 0.77
CA VAL A 69 4.77 -5.02 0.12
C VAL A 69 3.72 -4.11 0.72
N ILE A 70 4.12 -2.93 1.14
CA ILE A 70 3.22 -1.89 1.66
C ILE A 70 3.31 -0.66 0.75
N ILE A 71 2.14 -0.15 0.32
CA ILE A 71 2.00 1.11 -0.43
C ILE A 71 1.25 2.10 0.45
N ASP A 72 1.95 3.06 1.02
CA ASP A 72 1.37 4.11 1.88
C ASP A 72 1.63 5.50 1.28
N SER A 73 0.73 6.03 0.52
CA SER A 73 -0.57 5.51 0.16
C SER A 73 -0.81 5.53 -1.36
N LEU A 74 -1.89 4.91 -1.79
CA LEU A 74 -2.30 5.01 -3.19
C LEU A 74 -2.61 6.46 -3.59
N ASN A 75 -3.18 7.25 -2.69
CA ASN A 75 -3.41 8.69 -2.92
C ASN A 75 -2.09 9.44 -3.10
N GLY A 76 -1.10 9.18 -2.25
CA GLY A 76 0.25 9.75 -2.38
C GLY A 76 0.91 9.33 -3.68
N PHE A 77 0.72 8.06 -4.10
CA PHE A 77 1.22 7.57 -5.37
C PHE A 77 0.61 8.31 -6.57
N PHE A 78 -0.71 8.59 -6.55
CA PHE A 78 -1.36 9.42 -7.56
C PHE A 78 -0.80 10.85 -7.58
N ASN A 79 -0.62 11.46 -6.41
CA ASN A 79 -0.07 12.82 -6.30
C ASN A 79 1.37 12.88 -6.80
N PHE A 80 2.19 11.86 -6.49
CA PHE A 80 3.58 11.78 -6.94
C PHE A 80 3.71 11.74 -8.48
N LEU A 81 2.77 11.12 -9.15
CA LEU A 81 2.76 11.02 -10.62
C LEU A 81 1.88 12.07 -11.30
N GLU A 82 1.41 13.08 -10.56
CA GLU A 82 0.56 14.14 -11.10
C GLU A 82 1.19 14.79 -12.34
N GLY A 83 0.37 15.05 -13.36
CA GLY A 83 0.81 15.59 -14.64
C GLY A 83 1.27 14.55 -15.68
N LYS A 84 1.38 13.27 -15.32
CA LYS A 84 1.62 12.19 -16.29
C LYS A 84 0.35 11.81 -17.03
N GLN A 85 0.49 11.55 -18.35
CA GLN A 85 -0.62 11.01 -19.15
C GLN A 85 -0.96 9.58 -18.68
N ASP A 86 -2.22 9.20 -18.81
CA ASP A 86 -2.72 7.85 -18.48
C ASP A 86 -2.38 7.34 -17.07
N LEU A 87 -2.26 8.26 -16.12
CA LEU A 87 -1.84 7.99 -14.75
C LEU A 87 -2.59 6.80 -14.09
N GLY A 88 -3.91 6.75 -14.26
CA GLY A 88 -4.71 5.65 -13.71
C GLY A 88 -4.35 4.31 -14.31
N ARG A 89 -4.09 4.25 -15.62
CA ARG A 89 -3.66 3.03 -16.31
C ARG A 89 -2.28 2.60 -15.84
N LEU A 90 -1.36 3.54 -15.68
CA LEU A 90 -0.01 3.27 -15.20
C LEU A 90 -0.02 2.66 -13.79
N ILE A 91 -0.74 3.28 -12.85
CA ILE A 91 -0.85 2.77 -11.47
C ILE A 91 -1.53 1.42 -11.42
N ASN A 92 -2.62 1.22 -12.17
CA ASN A 92 -3.31 -0.07 -12.24
C ASN A 92 -2.41 -1.16 -12.81
N SER A 93 -1.67 -0.88 -13.89
CA SER A 93 -0.73 -1.83 -14.48
C SER A 93 0.35 -2.23 -13.48
N PHE A 94 0.85 -1.27 -12.70
CA PHE A 94 1.81 -1.54 -11.65
C PHE A 94 1.24 -2.43 -10.53
N LEU A 95 0.04 -2.11 -10.02
CA LEU A 95 -0.62 -2.94 -9.00
C LEU A 95 -0.89 -4.36 -9.50
N MET A 96 -1.34 -4.51 -10.74
CA MET A 96 -1.56 -5.83 -11.35
C MET A 96 -0.26 -6.62 -11.50
N LEU A 97 0.83 -5.97 -11.85
CA LEU A 97 2.15 -6.61 -11.95
C LEU A 97 2.65 -7.08 -10.58
N LEU A 98 2.50 -6.25 -9.53
CA LEU A 98 2.80 -6.65 -8.15
C LEU A 98 1.99 -7.87 -7.73
N VAL A 99 0.67 -7.84 -7.92
CA VAL A 99 -0.23 -8.94 -7.55
C VAL A 99 0.14 -10.22 -8.30
N SER A 100 0.40 -10.13 -9.61
CA SER A 100 0.82 -11.27 -10.42
C SER A 100 2.14 -11.86 -9.91
N SER A 101 3.12 -11.02 -9.60
CA SER A 101 4.42 -11.47 -9.08
C SER A 101 4.31 -12.08 -7.68
N ALA A 102 3.41 -11.55 -6.84
CA ALA A 102 3.20 -12.01 -5.48
C ALA A 102 2.55 -13.41 -5.40
N LYS A 103 1.73 -13.80 -6.38
CA LYS A 103 1.02 -15.10 -6.38
C LYS A 103 1.96 -16.30 -6.30
N HIS A 104 3.09 -16.26 -6.99
CA HIS A 104 4.03 -17.39 -7.04
C HIS A 104 4.76 -17.65 -5.72
N THR A 105 4.90 -16.63 -4.90
CA THR A 105 5.64 -16.70 -3.62
C THR A 105 4.74 -16.60 -2.40
N GLU A 106 3.42 -16.51 -2.60
CA GLU A 106 2.45 -16.22 -1.55
C GLU A 106 2.78 -14.92 -0.77
N SER A 107 3.34 -13.95 -1.48
CA SER A 107 3.62 -12.63 -0.91
C SER A 107 2.33 -11.86 -0.67
N THR A 108 2.34 -11.00 0.35
CA THR A 108 1.21 -10.16 0.71
C THR A 108 1.43 -8.73 0.24
N ILE A 109 0.39 -8.09 -0.31
CA ILE A 109 0.41 -6.68 -0.69
C ILE A 109 -0.64 -5.93 0.12
N MET A 110 -0.21 -4.90 0.85
CA MET A 110 -1.08 -4.00 1.60
C MET A 110 -1.07 -2.61 0.95
N VAL A 111 -2.23 -2.06 0.68
CA VAL A 111 -2.37 -0.74 0.07
C VAL A 111 -3.22 0.16 0.95
N GLY A 112 -2.61 1.24 1.45
CA GLY A 112 -3.29 2.27 2.19
C GLY A 112 -4.05 3.22 1.27
N ILE A 113 -5.33 3.45 1.54
CA ILE A 113 -6.21 4.29 0.71
C ILE A 113 -6.96 5.29 1.59
N LEU A 114 -7.01 6.55 1.15
CA LEU A 114 -7.99 7.51 1.64
C LEU A 114 -9.18 7.50 0.69
N SER A 115 -10.29 6.99 1.15
CA SER A 115 -11.50 6.85 0.36
C SER A 115 -12.69 7.55 1.01
N LYS A 116 -13.71 7.80 0.20
CA LYS A 116 -15.05 8.22 0.62
C LYS A 116 -16.09 7.46 -0.19
N ARG A 117 -17.33 7.42 0.28
CA ARG A 117 -18.45 6.96 -0.55
C ARG A 117 -18.95 8.11 -1.43
N ASN A 118 -19.31 7.80 -2.66
CA ASN A 118 -20.01 8.72 -3.56
C ASN A 118 -21.54 8.59 -3.38
N ASP A 119 -22.29 9.37 -4.14
CA ASP A 119 -23.77 9.38 -4.08
C ASP A 119 -24.40 8.03 -4.52
N GLU A 120 -23.67 7.19 -5.24
CA GLU A 120 -24.06 5.83 -5.63
C GLU A 120 -23.62 4.76 -4.61
N ASP A 121 -23.18 5.17 -3.41
CA ASP A 121 -22.67 4.31 -2.32
C ASP A 121 -21.42 3.49 -2.71
N LYS A 122 -20.70 3.91 -3.76
CA LYS A 122 -19.44 3.27 -4.20
C LYS A 122 -18.22 3.92 -3.54
N TRP A 123 -17.23 3.11 -3.22
CA TRP A 123 -15.96 3.60 -2.71
C TRP A 123 -15.14 4.27 -3.82
N ILE A 124 -14.80 5.52 -3.63
CA ILE A 124 -13.92 6.29 -4.53
C ILE A 124 -12.74 6.86 -3.76
N LEU A 125 -11.63 7.05 -4.45
CA LEU A 125 -10.47 7.72 -3.88
C LEU A 125 -10.81 9.17 -3.54
N ARG A 126 -10.52 9.57 -2.32
CA ARG A 126 -10.68 10.96 -1.90
C ARG A 126 -9.78 11.85 -2.76
N ASN A 127 -10.26 13.00 -3.14
CA ASN A 127 -9.62 14.02 -3.97
C ASN A 127 -9.59 13.73 -5.49
N THR A 128 -9.56 12.49 -5.93
CA THR A 128 -9.48 12.18 -7.37
C THR A 128 -10.81 11.72 -7.97
N GLY A 129 -11.76 11.28 -7.14
CA GLY A 129 -13.04 10.70 -7.59
C GLY A 129 -12.91 9.37 -8.32
N ARG A 130 -11.70 8.80 -8.41
CA ARG A 130 -11.45 7.53 -9.09
C ARG A 130 -12.00 6.37 -8.30
N HIS A 131 -12.59 5.39 -9.00
CA HIS A 131 -13.03 4.15 -8.38
C HIS A 131 -11.83 3.36 -7.85
N VAL A 132 -11.99 2.78 -6.67
CA VAL A 132 -11.04 1.79 -6.14
C VAL A 132 -11.30 0.48 -6.89
N LEU A 133 -10.26 -0.12 -7.45
CA LEU A 133 -10.39 -1.45 -8.06
C LEU A 133 -10.87 -2.45 -7.02
N GLU A 134 -11.89 -3.21 -7.40
CA GLU A 134 -12.42 -4.30 -6.61
C GLU A 134 -12.18 -5.61 -7.37
N ASN A 135 -11.61 -6.58 -6.67
CA ASN A 135 -11.33 -7.90 -7.21
C ASN A 135 -11.61 -8.93 -6.11
N GLU A 136 -11.96 -10.14 -6.49
CA GLU A 136 -12.18 -11.28 -5.58
C GLU A 136 -10.97 -11.63 -4.71
N HIS A 137 -9.77 -11.23 -5.13
CA HIS A 137 -8.53 -11.45 -4.37
C HIS A 137 -8.21 -10.35 -3.34
N PHE A 138 -9.07 -9.34 -3.21
CA PHE A 138 -8.86 -8.24 -2.26
C PHE A 138 -9.68 -8.42 -0.99
N THR A 139 -9.00 -8.33 0.14
CA THR A 139 -9.64 -8.12 1.43
C THR A 139 -9.70 -6.63 1.73
N LYS A 140 -10.88 -6.08 1.95
CA LYS A 140 -11.06 -4.68 2.33
C LYS A 140 -11.16 -4.54 3.83
N ILE A 141 -10.30 -3.69 4.39
CA ILE A 141 -10.31 -3.37 5.81
C ILE A 141 -10.59 -1.87 5.96
N GLN A 142 -11.69 -1.54 6.60
CA GLN A 142 -12.00 -0.18 6.99
C GLN A 142 -11.33 0.14 8.32
N LEU A 143 -10.56 1.23 8.34
CA LEU A 143 -9.94 1.75 9.55
C LEU A 143 -10.68 3.01 10.01
N THR A 144 -11.14 3.01 11.26
CA THR A 144 -11.78 4.17 11.92
C THR A 144 -11.12 4.44 13.26
N GLY A 145 -11.25 5.68 13.75
CA GLY A 145 -10.68 6.09 15.03
C GLY A 145 -9.33 6.79 14.93
N SER A 146 -8.71 7.00 16.08
CA SER A 146 -7.41 7.64 16.26
C SER A 146 -6.28 6.60 16.29
N VAL A 147 -5.04 7.06 16.50
CA VAL A 147 -3.88 6.17 16.64
C VAL A 147 -3.97 5.30 17.90
N SER A 148 -4.57 5.84 18.97
CA SER A 148 -4.78 5.11 20.24
C SER A 148 -5.94 4.13 20.19
N ASP A 149 -7.04 4.52 19.53
CA ASP A 149 -8.32 3.77 19.51
C ASP A 149 -8.73 3.41 18.09
N MET A 150 -7.88 2.62 17.42
CA MET A 150 -8.12 2.21 16.05
C MET A 150 -9.00 0.97 16.00
N LEU A 151 -10.14 1.09 15.33
CA LEU A 151 -10.99 -0.04 14.96
C LEU A 151 -10.72 -0.44 13.50
N ALA A 152 -10.43 -1.72 13.29
CA ALA A 152 -10.30 -2.33 11.98
C ALA A 152 -11.49 -3.25 11.71
N LYS A 153 -12.29 -2.95 10.69
CA LYS A 153 -13.45 -3.74 10.27
C LYS A 153 -13.20 -4.35 8.90
N VAL A 154 -13.25 -5.66 8.80
CA VAL A 154 -13.23 -6.34 7.50
C VAL A 154 -14.58 -6.12 6.83
N LEU A 155 -14.58 -5.50 5.63
CA LEU A 155 -15.80 -5.19 4.88
C LEU A 155 -16.16 -6.29 3.88
N ASN A 156 -15.16 -6.90 3.27
CA ASN A 156 -15.32 -7.99 2.33
C ASN A 156 -14.11 -8.91 2.42
N HIS A 157 -14.37 -10.17 2.68
CA HIS A 157 -13.39 -11.24 2.61
C HIS A 157 -13.99 -12.32 1.73
N ASN A 158 -13.58 -12.36 0.47
CA ASN A 158 -13.98 -13.46 -0.40
C ASN A 158 -13.18 -14.67 0.06
N ASN A 159 -13.85 -15.59 0.73
CA ASN A 159 -13.29 -16.89 1.07
C ASN A 159 -12.82 -17.57 -0.22
N ILE A 160 -11.51 -17.72 -0.35
CA ILE A 160 -10.95 -18.66 -1.31
C ILE A 160 -11.31 -20.04 -0.75
N GLN A 161 -12.27 -20.71 -1.39
CA GLN A 161 -12.49 -22.14 -1.24
C GLN A 161 -11.40 -22.90 -1.98
#